data_53d122072f4d5643bd8487f0c88025b5
#
_entry.id   53d122072f4d5643bd8487f0c88025b5
#
_cell.length_a   1.000
_cell.length_b   1.000
_cell.length_c   1.000
_cell.angle_alpha   90.00
_cell.angle_beta   90.00
_cell.angle_gamma   90.00
#
_symmetry.space_group_name_H-M   'P 1'
#
loop_
_entity.id
_entity.type
_entity.pdbx_description
1 polymer ?
#
loop_
_entity_poly.entity_id
_entity_poly.type
_entity_poly.pdbx_seq_one_letter_code
_entity_poly.pdbx_strand_id
1 'polypeptide(L)'
;MCQRYIPQRMECHSPTRPSILSTFLGKITRRLSIDRWRRLNAEKRGGGELTLTLDELECCVSGSGSVENEIERQELKKLLSDFLDTLPVTERRVFLCRYWYMDSIQSIALQFGFSQSKVASMLHRTRAKLRTVLEKEGY
;
A
#
# COMPACT_ATOMS: atom_id res chain seq x y z
N MET A 1 -2.45 21.41 -4.58
CA MET A 1 -3.15 21.48 -3.28
C MET A 1 -3.64 20.12 -2.82
N CYS A 2 -2.76 19.17 -2.59
CA CYS A 2 -3.09 17.84 -2.05
C CYS A 2 -2.33 17.56 -0.75
N GLN A 3 -2.22 18.53 0.12
CA GLN A 3 -1.26 18.49 1.24
C GLN A 3 -1.82 18.09 2.59
N ARG A 4 -3.10 17.75 2.75
CA ARG A 4 -3.66 17.75 4.11
C ARG A 4 -4.30 16.46 4.62
N TYR A 5 -4.13 15.30 4.02
CA TYR A 5 -5.03 14.21 4.42
C TYR A 5 -4.42 12.93 5.02
N ILE A 6 -3.12 12.80 5.20
CA ILE A 6 -2.59 11.49 5.53
C ILE A 6 -1.94 11.32 6.91
N PRO A 7 -1.14 12.24 7.46
CA PRO A 7 -0.29 11.83 8.58
C PRO A 7 -0.94 11.74 9.95
N GLN A 8 -1.92 12.58 10.25
CA GLN A 8 -2.36 12.74 11.65
C GLN A 8 -3.37 11.72 12.16
N ARG A 9 -4.08 11.00 11.28
CA ARG A 9 -5.12 10.06 11.71
C ARG A 9 -4.67 8.61 11.90
N MET A 10 -3.53 8.23 11.37
CA MET A 10 -3.00 6.88 11.58
C MET A 10 -2.30 6.69 12.93
N GLU A 11 -1.92 7.77 13.60
CA GLU A 11 -1.19 7.70 14.88
C GLU A 11 -2.06 7.44 16.11
N CYS A 12 -3.38 7.61 15.97
CA CYS A 12 -4.32 7.52 17.09
C CYS A 12 -5.02 6.18 17.27
N HIS A 13 -4.58 5.11 16.63
CA HIS A 13 -5.28 3.83 16.74
C HIS A 13 -4.62 2.92 17.78
N SER A 14 -5.05 3.11 19.02
CA SER A 14 -4.90 2.14 20.09
C SER A 14 -5.64 0.84 19.74
N PRO A 15 -5.09 -0.37 20.05
CA PRO A 15 -5.70 -1.65 19.71
C PRO A 15 -7.06 -1.95 20.39
N THR A 16 -7.53 -1.05 21.24
CA THR A 16 -8.77 -1.22 22.03
C THR A 16 -10.00 -0.52 21.46
N ARG A 17 -9.96 -0.02 20.20
CA ARG A 17 -11.11 0.69 19.62
C ARG A 17 -12.17 -0.25 19.04
N PRO A 18 -13.46 0.09 19.17
CA PRO A 18 -14.57 -0.79 18.77
C PRO A 18 -14.59 -1.06 17.26
N SER A 19 -14.99 -2.27 16.90
CA SER A 19 -15.10 -2.77 15.52
C SER A 19 -15.88 -1.86 14.57
N ILE A 20 -16.84 -1.09 15.09
CA ILE A 20 -17.64 -0.12 14.34
C ILE A 20 -16.79 1.01 13.76
N LEU A 21 -15.78 1.49 14.49
CA LEU A 21 -14.92 2.56 14.02
C LEU A 21 -13.96 2.07 12.93
N SER A 22 -13.43 0.86 13.04
CA SER A 22 -12.57 0.27 12.00
C SER A 22 -13.35 0.04 10.70
N THR A 23 -14.62 -0.39 10.78
CA THR A 23 -15.51 -0.55 9.64
C THR A 23 -15.82 0.81 8.98
N PHE A 24 -16.06 1.84 9.77
CA PHE A 24 -16.30 3.20 9.28
C PHE A 24 -15.08 3.78 8.57
N LEU A 25 -13.92 3.64 9.17
CA LEU A 25 -12.65 4.08 8.57
C LEU A 25 -12.33 3.27 7.30
N GLY A 26 -12.58 1.98 7.29
CA GLY A 26 -12.44 1.13 6.12
C GLY A 26 -13.32 1.59 4.95
N LYS A 27 -14.57 1.98 5.23
CA LYS A 27 -15.47 2.55 4.21
C LYS A 27 -14.96 3.89 3.66
N ILE A 28 -14.47 4.78 4.53
CA ILE A 28 -13.91 6.06 4.11
C ILE A 28 -12.65 5.84 3.26
N THR A 29 -11.75 4.99 3.71
CA THR A 29 -10.50 4.69 3.00
C THR A 29 -10.79 4.09 1.61
N ARG A 30 -11.71 3.14 1.54
CA ARG A 30 -12.15 2.56 0.26
C ARG A 30 -12.74 3.59 -0.67
N ARG A 31 -13.61 4.48 -0.17
CA ARG A 31 -14.21 5.55 -0.97
C ARG A 31 -13.15 6.51 -1.51
N LEU A 32 -12.24 6.95 -0.66
CA LEU A 32 -11.14 7.83 -1.06
C LEU A 32 -10.22 7.16 -2.08
N SER A 33 -9.93 5.87 -1.92
CA SER A 33 -9.12 5.10 -2.86
C SER A 33 -9.81 4.98 -4.23
N ILE A 34 -11.12 4.71 -4.26
CA ILE A 34 -11.91 4.66 -5.49
C ILE A 34 -11.97 6.04 -6.16
N ASP A 35 -12.19 7.10 -5.40
CA ASP A 35 -12.23 8.47 -5.95
C ASP A 35 -10.87 8.89 -6.50
N ARG A 36 -9.77 8.49 -5.83
CA ARG A 36 -8.42 8.72 -6.33
C ARG A 36 -8.14 7.92 -7.60
N TRP A 37 -8.51 6.64 -7.62
CA TRP A 37 -8.39 5.80 -8.81
C TRP A 37 -9.15 6.37 -10.01
N ARG A 38 -10.40 6.85 -9.79
CA ARG A 38 -11.20 7.50 -10.82
C ARG A 38 -10.53 8.77 -11.36
N ARG A 39 -9.96 9.60 -10.49
CA ARG A 39 -9.21 10.81 -10.90
C ARG A 39 -7.99 10.47 -11.73
N LEU A 40 -7.19 9.50 -11.29
CA LEU A 40 -6.00 9.05 -12.00
C LEU A 40 -6.34 8.47 -13.39
N ASN A 41 -7.45 7.76 -13.51
CA ASN A 41 -7.91 7.23 -14.79
C ASN A 41 -8.63 8.25 -15.67
N ALA A 42 -9.24 9.29 -15.11
CA ALA A 42 -9.88 10.37 -15.84
C ALA A 42 -8.86 11.32 -16.47
N GLU A 43 -7.73 11.52 -15.82
CA GLU A 43 -6.59 12.25 -16.37
C GLU A 43 -5.82 11.33 -17.32
N LYS A 44 -5.96 11.52 -18.62
CA LYS A 44 -5.24 10.77 -19.68
C LYS A 44 -3.70 10.72 -19.51
N ARG A 45 -3.15 11.42 -18.54
CA ARG A 45 -1.73 11.46 -18.17
C ARG A 45 -1.41 10.80 -16.82
N GLY A 46 -2.40 10.41 -16.02
CA GLY A 46 -2.23 9.84 -14.68
C GLY A 46 -2.30 8.31 -14.61
N GLY A 47 -2.73 7.64 -15.69
CA GLY A 47 -2.82 6.18 -15.75
C GLY A 47 -1.47 5.47 -15.60
N GLY A 48 -0.36 6.17 -15.88
CA GLY A 48 0.98 5.62 -15.78
C GLY A 48 1.40 5.23 -14.37
N GLU A 49 1.01 6.00 -13.34
CA GLU A 49 1.39 5.68 -11.95
C GLU A 49 0.71 4.42 -11.42
N LEU A 50 -0.55 4.19 -11.76
CA LEU A 50 -1.24 2.96 -11.38
C LEU A 50 -0.59 1.74 -12.03
N THR A 51 -0.30 1.82 -13.32
CA THR A 51 0.38 0.75 -14.06
C THR A 51 1.76 0.49 -13.47
N LEU A 52 2.56 1.54 -13.24
CA LEU A 52 3.89 1.41 -12.63
C LEU A 52 3.85 0.77 -11.23
N THR A 53 2.88 1.14 -10.39
CA THR A 53 2.76 0.54 -9.05
C THR A 53 2.33 -0.92 -9.10
N LEU A 54 1.46 -1.29 -10.02
CA LEU A 54 1.06 -2.68 -10.23
C LEU A 54 2.22 -3.52 -10.77
N ASP A 55 2.94 -3.04 -11.78
CA ASP A 55 4.12 -3.71 -12.33
C ASP A 55 5.21 -3.91 -11.27
N GLU A 56 5.40 -2.90 -10.39
CA GLU A 56 6.32 -3.03 -9.27
C GLU A 56 5.94 -4.14 -8.28
N LEU A 57 4.65 -4.36 -8.04
CA LEU A 57 4.16 -5.43 -7.16
C LEU A 57 4.11 -6.79 -7.85
N GLU A 58 3.86 -6.83 -9.14
CA GLU A 58 3.79 -8.06 -9.92
C GLU A 58 5.10 -8.85 -9.83
N CYS A 59 6.23 -8.17 -9.77
CA CYS A 59 7.53 -8.82 -9.56
C CYS A 59 7.68 -9.51 -8.19
N CYS A 60 6.78 -9.26 -7.24
CA CYS A 60 6.80 -9.90 -5.92
C CYS A 60 6.06 -11.24 -5.91
N VAL A 61 5.22 -11.51 -6.91
CA VAL A 61 4.41 -12.73 -7.00
C VAL A 61 4.99 -13.63 -8.07
N SER A 62 5.46 -14.81 -7.69
CA SER A 62 6.15 -15.75 -8.59
C SER A 62 5.22 -16.62 -9.42
N GLY A 63 3.91 -16.53 -9.25
CA GLY A 63 2.94 -17.42 -9.87
C GLY A 63 1.74 -16.71 -10.48
N SER A 64 1.30 -17.20 -11.64
CA SER A 64 0.02 -16.85 -12.26
C SER A 64 -1.16 -17.57 -11.58
N GLY A 65 -1.15 -17.62 -10.25
CA GLY A 65 -2.22 -18.21 -9.48
C GLY A 65 -3.44 -17.29 -9.49
N SER A 66 -4.49 -17.68 -10.21
CA SER A 66 -5.81 -17.13 -9.97
C SER A 66 -6.21 -17.47 -8.54
N VAL A 67 -6.32 -16.46 -7.69
CA VAL A 67 -6.83 -16.64 -6.31
C VAL A 67 -8.34 -16.85 -6.42
N GLU A 68 -8.74 -18.08 -6.68
CA GLU A 68 -10.15 -18.44 -6.94
C GLU A 68 -10.93 -18.73 -5.64
N ASN A 69 -10.25 -18.99 -4.54
CA ASN A 69 -10.86 -19.34 -3.26
C ASN A 69 -10.89 -18.15 -2.27
N GLU A 70 -12.05 -17.93 -1.65
CA GLU A 70 -12.21 -16.93 -0.59
C GLU A 70 -11.30 -17.20 0.63
N ILE A 71 -10.97 -18.44 0.88
CA ILE A 71 -10.06 -18.89 1.95
C ILE A 71 -8.64 -18.37 1.65
N GLU A 72 -8.14 -18.60 0.45
CA GLU A 72 -6.81 -18.13 0.00
C GLU A 72 -6.70 -16.60 0.05
N ARG A 73 -7.78 -15.90 -0.30
CA ARG A 73 -7.84 -14.43 -0.17
C ARG A 73 -7.73 -13.95 1.27
N GLN A 74 -8.34 -14.65 2.21
CA GLN A 74 -8.27 -14.31 3.62
C GLN A 74 -6.89 -14.61 4.20
N GLU A 75 -6.30 -15.72 3.80
CA GLU A 75 -4.93 -16.08 4.19
C GLU A 75 -3.92 -15.08 3.65
N LEU A 76 -4.02 -14.72 2.37
CA LEU A 76 -3.17 -13.70 1.77
C LEU A 76 -3.33 -12.33 2.44
N LYS A 77 -4.56 -11.93 2.79
CA LYS A 77 -4.80 -10.69 3.55
C LYS A 77 -4.12 -10.71 4.90
N LYS A 78 -4.23 -11.82 5.61
CA LYS A 78 -3.59 -11.99 6.91
C LYS A 78 -2.07 -11.91 6.77
N LEU A 79 -1.51 -12.63 5.82
CA LEU A 79 -0.08 -12.63 5.52
C LEU A 79 0.45 -11.23 5.23
N LEU A 80 -0.24 -10.46 4.38
CA LEU A 80 0.12 -9.08 4.07
C LEU A 80 0.01 -8.16 5.28
N SER A 81 -1.02 -8.34 6.11
CA SER A 81 -1.19 -7.57 7.34
C SER A 81 -0.06 -7.85 8.32
N ASP A 82 0.25 -9.11 8.55
CA ASP A 82 1.32 -9.56 9.44
C ASP A 82 2.68 -9.05 8.92
N PHE A 83 2.92 -9.13 7.62
CA PHE A 83 4.12 -8.56 7.00
C PHE A 83 4.25 -7.06 7.25
N LEU A 84 3.19 -6.29 7.02
CA LEU A 84 3.19 -4.84 7.26
C LEU A 84 3.47 -4.52 8.73
N ASP A 85 3.02 -5.35 9.65
CA ASP A 85 3.27 -5.16 11.08
C ASP A 85 4.73 -5.44 11.48
N THR A 86 5.45 -6.24 10.72
CA THR A 86 6.90 -6.46 10.92
C THR A 86 7.76 -5.30 10.47
N LEU A 87 7.23 -4.41 9.61
CA LEU A 87 8.00 -3.29 9.07
C LEU A 87 8.14 -2.14 10.07
N PRO A 88 9.28 -1.45 10.07
CA PRO A 88 9.41 -0.16 10.75
C PRO A 88 8.33 0.80 10.30
N VAL A 89 7.83 1.64 11.21
CA VAL A 89 6.71 2.56 10.96
C VAL A 89 6.91 3.41 9.69
N THR A 90 8.11 3.91 9.48
CA THR A 90 8.42 4.74 8.30
C THR A 90 8.36 3.92 7.00
N GLU A 91 8.95 2.72 6.98
CA GLU A 91 8.92 1.83 5.80
C GLU A 91 7.48 1.42 5.46
N ARG A 92 6.69 1.06 6.48
CA ARG A 92 5.26 0.74 6.34
C ARG A 92 4.49 1.90 5.72
N ARG A 93 4.67 3.13 6.24
CA ARG A 93 4.00 4.33 5.73
C ARG A 93 4.38 4.62 4.27
N VAL A 94 5.64 4.58 3.94
CA VAL A 94 6.14 4.78 2.57
C VAL A 94 5.55 3.73 1.63
N PHE A 95 5.51 2.46 2.05
CA PHE A 95 4.91 1.37 1.29
C PHE A 95 3.41 1.59 1.05
N LEU A 96 2.65 1.95 2.09
CA LEU A 96 1.22 2.25 1.96
C LEU A 96 0.95 3.47 1.07
N CYS A 97 1.75 4.54 1.18
CA CYS A 97 1.64 5.70 0.30
C CYS A 97 1.81 5.29 -1.17
N ARG A 98 2.79 4.46 -1.47
CA ARG A 98 3.05 4.01 -2.84
C ARG A 98 1.95 3.11 -3.38
N TYR A 99 1.61 2.03 -2.68
CA TYR A 99 0.79 0.94 -3.21
C TYR A 99 -0.70 1.03 -2.86
N TRP A 100 -1.03 1.69 -1.77
CA TRP A 100 -2.43 1.88 -1.38
C TRP A 100 -3.00 3.21 -1.87
N TYR A 101 -2.22 4.28 -1.71
CA TYR A 101 -2.64 5.62 -2.12
C TYR A 101 -2.18 6.00 -3.53
N MET A 102 -1.38 5.18 -4.18
CA MET A 102 -0.84 5.41 -5.53
C MET A 102 -0.06 6.73 -5.64
N ASP A 103 0.66 7.11 -4.58
CA ASP A 103 1.47 8.31 -4.58
C ASP A 103 2.75 8.11 -5.41
N SER A 104 3.16 9.16 -6.14
CA SER A 104 4.43 9.13 -6.85
C SER A 104 5.61 9.15 -5.87
N ILE A 105 6.75 8.60 -6.28
CA ILE A 105 7.98 8.63 -5.48
C ILE A 105 8.36 10.06 -5.11
N GLN A 106 8.15 11.00 -6.03
CA GLN A 106 8.39 12.42 -5.79
C GLN A 106 7.48 12.99 -4.70
N SER A 107 6.18 12.66 -4.73
CA SER A 107 5.22 13.10 -3.72
C SER A 107 5.58 12.54 -2.34
N ILE A 108 5.92 11.25 -2.27
CA ILE A 108 6.35 10.59 -1.03
C ILE A 108 7.63 11.23 -0.49
N ALA A 109 8.62 11.49 -1.35
CA ALA A 109 9.87 12.12 -0.98
C ALA A 109 9.63 13.49 -0.33
N LEU A 110 8.78 14.33 -0.94
CA LEU A 110 8.40 15.63 -0.39
C LEU A 110 7.66 15.50 0.95
N GLN A 111 6.74 14.55 1.05
CA GLN A 111 5.93 14.35 2.25
C GLN A 111 6.77 13.91 3.46
N PHE A 112 7.76 13.08 3.26
CA PHE A 112 8.60 12.53 4.32
C PHE A 112 9.92 13.28 4.52
N GLY A 113 10.22 14.28 3.68
CA GLY A 113 11.51 14.99 3.71
C GLY A 113 12.68 14.09 3.30
N PHE A 114 12.46 13.14 2.38
CA PHE A 114 13.47 12.23 1.88
C PHE A 114 13.86 12.57 0.44
N SER A 115 15.04 12.09 0.01
CA SER A 115 15.36 12.09 -1.40
C SER A 115 14.57 11.01 -2.15
N GLN A 116 14.31 11.21 -3.44
CA GLN A 116 13.63 10.22 -4.27
C GLN A 116 14.38 8.89 -4.31
N SER A 117 15.73 8.95 -4.38
CA SER A 117 16.59 7.76 -4.33
C SER A 117 16.42 6.97 -3.03
N LYS A 118 16.30 7.67 -1.89
CA LYS A 118 16.05 7.03 -0.59
C LYS A 118 14.70 6.31 -0.57
N VAL A 119 13.64 6.96 -1.07
CA VAL A 119 12.31 6.36 -1.17
C VAL A 119 12.32 5.14 -2.09
N ALA A 120 12.93 5.26 -3.28
CA ALA A 120 13.05 4.16 -4.23
C ALA A 120 13.81 2.96 -3.63
N SER A 121 14.93 3.20 -2.97
CA SER A 121 15.73 2.15 -2.31
C SER A 121 14.96 1.49 -1.16
N MET A 122 14.18 2.26 -0.41
CA MET A 122 13.34 1.76 0.68
C MET A 122 12.25 0.85 0.13
N LEU A 123 11.54 1.28 -0.89
CA LEU A 123 10.50 0.49 -1.57
C LEU A 123 11.07 -0.80 -2.18
N HIS A 124 12.22 -0.72 -2.83
CA HIS A 124 12.91 -1.90 -3.39
C HIS A 124 13.20 -2.94 -2.31
N ARG A 125 13.81 -2.53 -1.19
CA ARG A 125 14.11 -3.44 -0.07
C ARG A 125 12.84 -4.03 0.55
N THR A 126 11.78 -3.24 0.70
CA THR A 126 10.51 -3.72 1.25
C THR A 126 9.85 -4.74 0.32
N ARG A 127 9.89 -4.51 -1.01
CA ARG A 127 9.42 -5.52 -1.99
C ARG A 127 10.21 -6.81 -1.93
N ALA A 128 11.53 -6.73 -1.82
CA ALA A 128 12.37 -7.92 -1.69
C ALA A 128 12.00 -8.74 -0.44
N LYS A 129 11.76 -8.08 0.69
CA LYS A 129 11.28 -8.74 1.92
C LYS A 129 9.91 -9.39 1.70
N LEU A 130 8.96 -8.67 1.06
CA LEU A 130 7.63 -9.18 0.76
C LEU A 130 7.69 -10.42 -0.13
N ARG A 131 8.49 -10.36 -1.19
CA ARG A 131 8.70 -11.50 -2.09
C ARG A 131 9.18 -12.74 -1.32
N THR A 132 10.18 -12.60 -0.46
CA THR A 132 10.68 -13.71 0.36
C THR A 132 9.60 -14.30 1.26
N VAL A 133 8.70 -13.47 1.79
CA VAL A 133 7.58 -13.94 2.63
C VAL A 133 6.56 -14.71 1.77
N LEU A 134 6.19 -14.16 0.61
CA LEU A 134 5.25 -14.80 -0.31
C LEU A 134 5.78 -16.14 -0.82
N GLU A 135 7.05 -16.20 -1.26
CA GLU A 135 7.69 -17.44 -1.72
C GLU A 135 7.71 -18.55 -0.66
N LYS A 136 7.87 -18.19 0.62
CA LYS A 136 7.83 -19.16 1.74
C LYS A 136 6.44 -19.77 1.95
N GLU A 137 5.41 -19.00 1.68
CA GLU A 137 4.00 -19.43 1.85
C GLU A 137 3.41 -20.01 0.55
N GLY A 138 4.24 -20.12 -0.51
CA GLY A 138 3.84 -20.79 -1.77
C GLY A 138 3.10 -19.90 -2.77
N TYR A 139 3.21 -18.58 -2.61
CA TYR A 139 2.70 -17.60 -3.57
C TYR A 139 3.75 -17.13 -4.57
#